data_adf22c669f214fa6ba266215608d5784
#
_entry.id   adf22c669f214fa6ba266215608d5784
#
_cell.length_a   1.000
_cell.length_b   1.000
_cell.length_c   1.000
_cell.angle_alpha   90.00
_cell.angle_beta   90.00
_cell.angle_gamma   90.00
#
_symmetry.space_group_name_H-M   'P 1'
#
loop_
_entity.id
_entity.type
_entity.pdbx_description
1 polymer ?
#
loop_
_entity_poly.entity_id
_entity_poly.type
_entity_poly.pdbx_seq_one_letter_code
_entity_poly.pdbx_strand_id
1 'polypeptide(L)'
;MEFIKELNIDENTLNRIIEQNSESIIYTLETNKEKIKEIIDYLKKIEIKPINELLIYEFDFFLMDINTIKNKLNKEIIENINDDYIYIEELYN
;
A
#
# COMPACT_ATOMS: atom_id res chain seq x y z
N MET A 1 11.39 -13.30 -8.18
CA MET A 1 11.23 -13.01 -6.74
C MET A 1 9.87 -13.54 -6.27
N GLU A 2 9.92 -14.60 -5.48
CA GLU A 2 8.69 -15.28 -5.05
C GLU A 2 7.80 -14.42 -4.13
N PHE A 3 8.41 -13.59 -3.29
CA PHE A 3 7.63 -12.74 -2.39
C PHE A 3 6.73 -11.75 -3.14
N ILE A 4 7.09 -11.37 -4.35
CA ILE A 4 6.26 -10.50 -5.17
C ILE A 4 4.96 -11.21 -5.55
N LYS A 5 5.03 -12.51 -5.84
CA LYS A 5 3.84 -13.31 -6.11
C LYS A 5 2.96 -13.44 -4.87
N GLU A 6 3.57 -13.60 -3.70
CA GLU A 6 2.84 -13.65 -2.42
C GLU A 6 2.10 -12.35 -2.15
N LEU A 7 2.68 -11.21 -2.52
CA LEU A 7 2.04 -9.91 -2.38
C LEU A 7 0.99 -9.63 -3.45
N ASN A 8 0.94 -10.47 -4.48
CA ASN A 8 0.02 -10.30 -5.61
C ASN A 8 0.22 -8.96 -6.34
N ILE A 9 1.48 -8.53 -6.43
CA ILE A 9 1.88 -7.32 -7.16
C ILE A 9 2.34 -7.75 -8.55
N ASP A 10 1.75 -7.18 -9.60
CA ASP A 10 2.17 -7.50 -10.95
C ASP A 10 3.51 -6.85 -11.30
N GLU A 11 4.15 -7.36 -12.36
CA GLU A 11 5.47 -6.90 -12.77
C GLU A 11 5.50 -5.43 -13.16
N ASN A 12 4.46 -4.96 -13.85
CA ASN A 12 4.38 -3.56 -14.26
C ASN A 12 4.29 -2.63 -13.04
N THR A 13 3.46 -2.98 -12.07
CA THR A 13 3.35 -2.22 -10.82
C THR A 13 4.67 -2.22 -10.07
N LEU A 14 5.34 -3.37 -9.98
CA LEU A 14 6.65 -3.45 -9.35
C LEU A 14 7.66 -2.52 -10.00
N ASN A 15 7.73 -2.51 -11.33
CA ASN A 15 8.64 -1.64 -12.05
C ASN A 15 8.38 -0.17 -11.75
N ARG A 16 7.11 0.22 -11.64
CA ARG A 16 6.75 1.59 -11.30
C ARG A 16 7.09 1.94 -9.85
N ILE A 17 6.93 0.99 -8.93
CA ILE A 17 7.36 1.18 -7.54
C ILE A 17 8.86 1.46 -7.49
N ILE A 18 9.65 0.69 -8.22
CA ILE A 18 11.11 0.86 -8.29
C ILE A 18 11.47 2.22 -8.89
N GLU A 19 10.85 2.60 -10.00
CA GLU A 19 11.10 3.89 -10.64
C GLU A 19 10.82 5.06 -9.71
N GLN A 20 9.73 4.96 -8.94
CA GLN A 20 9.31 6.05 -8.07
C GLN A 20 10.12 6.13 -6.78
N ASN A 21 10.62 5.01 -6.28
CA ASN A 21 11.24 4.94 -4.94
C ASN A 21 12.73 4.63 -4.96
N SER A 22 13.22 3.88 -5.88
CA SER A 22 14.59 3.40 -6.10
C SER A 22 14.66 1.87 -5.99
N GLU A 23 15.77 1.30 -6.42
CA GLU A 23 15.96 -0.17 -6.36
C GLU A 23 16.00 -0.73 -4.95
N SER A 24 16.43 0.09 -3.97
CA SER A 24 16.45 -0.33 -2.57
C SER A 24 15.08 -0.70 -2.02
N ILE A 25 14.00 -0.27 -2.69
CA ILE A 25 12.64 -0.61 -2.29
C ILE A 25 12.40 -2.12 -2.32
N ILE A 26 13.11 -2.86 -3.17
CA ILE A 26 12.99 -4.32 -3.25
C ILE A 26 13.35 -4.95 -1.90
N TYR A 27 14.44 -4.47 -1.27
CA TYR A 27 14.83 -4.94 0.05
C TYR A 27 13.77 -4.64 1.10
N THR A 28 13.19 -3.44 1.04
CA THR A 28 12.13 -3.03 1.96
C THR A 28 10.87 -3.90 1.77
N LEU A 29 10.50 -4.19 0.52
CA LEU A 29 9.38 -5.08 0.21
C LEU A 29 9.61 -6.47 0.79
N GLU A 30 10.82 -7.01 0.60
CA GLU A 30 11.15 -8.35 1.08
C GLU A 30 11.15 -8.45 2.60
N THR A 31 11.82 -7.48 3.27
CA THR A 31 11.94 -7.51 4.73
C THR A 31 10.64 -7.21 5.45
N ASN A 32 9.70 -6.54 4.80
CA ASN A 32 8.40 -6.19 5.37
C ASN A 32 7.24 -6.90 4.67
N LYS A 33 7.50 -7.97 3.94
CA LYS A 33 6.48 -8.62 3.10
C LYS A 33 5.22 -9.03 3.86
N GLU A 34 5.36 -9.53 5.07
CA GLU A 34 4.20 -9.97 5.85
C GLU A 34 3.34 -8.79 6.29
N LYS A 35 3.98 -7.71 6.74
CA LYS A 35 3.28 -6.48 7.11
C LYS A 35 2.56 -5.88 5.90
N ILE A 36 3.26 -5.80 4.78
CA ILE A 36 2.70 -5.23 3.54
C ILE A 36 1.52 -6.08 3.06
N LYS A 37 1.68 -7.40 3.08
CA LYS A 37 0.60 -8.31 2.69
C LYS A 37 -0.63 -8.14 3.58
N GLU A 38 -0.45 -8.02 4.87
CA GLU A 38 -1.54 -7.82 5.81
C GLU A 38 -2.31 -6.55 5.51
N ILE A 39 -1.59 -5.46 5.21
CA ILE A 39 -2.22 -4.18 4.88
C ILE A 39 -2.95 -4.29 3.53
N ILE A 40 -2.33 -4.89 2.52
CA ILE A 40 -2.96 -5.09 1.22
C ILE A 40 -4.27 -5.88 1.37
N ASP A 41 -4.22 -6.98 2.10
CA ASP A 41 -5.39 -7.83 2.31
C ASP A 41 -6.50 -7.07 3.05
N TYR A 42 -6.14 -6.26 4.04
CA TYR A 42 -7.09 -5.42 4.73
C TYR A 42 -7.73 -4.38 3.80
N LEU A 43 -6.92 -3.70 2.99
CA LEU A 43 -7.44 -2.71 2.04
C LEU A 43 -8.43 -3.34 1.04
N LYS A 44 -8.14 -4.55 0.58
CA LYS A 44 -9.05 -5.28 -0.31
C LYS A 44 -10.36 -5.61 0.41
N LYS A 45 -10.28 -6.01 1.65
CA LYS A 45 -11.44 -6.36 2.46
C LYS A 45 -12.39 -5.17 2.65
N ILE A 46 -11.86 -3.98 2.84
CA ILE A 46 -12.65 -2.76 3.02
C ILE A 46 -12.93 -2.02 1.72
N GLU A 47 -12.60 -2.65 0.58
CA GLU A 47 -12.90 -2.15 -0.76
C GLU A 47 -12.19 -0.85 -1.14
N ILE A 48 -10.94 -0.68 -0.69
CA ILE A 48 -10.05 0.34 -1.20
C ILE A 48 -9.63 -0.06 -2.62
N LYS A 49 -9.87 0.80 -3.60
CA LYS A 49 -9.64 0.50 -5.02
C LYS A 49 -8.25 0.84 -5.52
N PRO A 50 -7.65 2.02 -5.21
CA PRO A 50 -6.38 2.42 -5.81
C PRO A 50 -5.14 1.84 -5.09
N ILE A 51 -5.14 0.52 -4.85
CA ILE A 51 -4.04 -0.13 -4.11
C ILE A 51 -2.70 0.01 -4.86
N ASN A 52 -2.71 -0.16 -6.19
CA ASN A 52 -1.47 -0.04 -6.97
C ASN A 52 -0.90 1.38 -6.90
N GLU A 53 -1.74 2.40 -7.03
CA GLU A 53 -1.32 3.79 -6.93
C GLU A 53 -0.75 4.09 -5.54
N LEU A 54 -1.36 3.55 -4.50
CA LEU A 54 -0.85 3.71 -3.14
C LEU A 54 0.53 3.06 -2.99
N LEU A 55 0.72 1.87 -3.55
CA LEU A 55 2.03 1.18 -3.51
C LEU A 55 3.10 1.98 -4.23
N ILE A 56 2.76 2.61 -5.35
CA ILE A 56 3.72 3.35 -6.16
C ILE A 56 4.05 4.71 -5.54
N TYR A 57 3.04 5.49 -5.15
CA TYR A 57 3.21 6.89 -4.78
C TYR A 57 3.15 7.16 -3.28
N GLU A 58 2.55 6.27 -2.52
CA GLU A 58 2.36 6.41 -1.08
C GLU A 58 2.87 5.16 -0.35
N PHE A 59 4.04 4.68 -0.74
CA PHE A 59 4.57 3.41 -0.25
C PHE A 59 4.68 3.36 1.29
N ASP A 60 5.05 4.48 1.91
CA ASP A 60 5.24 4.55 3.37
C ASP A 60 3.98 4.17 4.15
N PHE A 61 2.82 4.33 3.54
CA PHE A 61 1.57 3.87 4.13
C PHE A 61 1.61 2.37 4.47
N PHE A 62 2.26 1.57 3.64
CA PHE A 62 2.33 0.11 3.82
C PHE A 62 3.33 -0.31 4.90
N LEU A 63 4.04 0.64 5.49
CA LEU A 63 4.95 0.39 6.61
C LEU A 63 4.34 0.82 7.95
N MET A 64 3.13 1.35 7.94
CA MET A 64 2.43 1.75 9.15
C MET A 64 1.95 0.53 9.93
N ASP A 65 1.69 0.72 11.20
CA ASP A 65 1.07 -0.30 12.04
C ASP A 65 -0.38 -0.52 11.58
N ILE A 66 -0.77 -1.79 11.40
CA ILE A 66 -2.12 -2.14 10.92
C ILE A 66 -3.22 -1.63 11.85
N ASN A 67 -2.99 -1.64 13.16
CA ASN A 67 -3.99 -1.17 14.11
C ASN A 67 -4.20 0.34 14.01
N THR A 68 -3.12 1.09 13.76
CA THR A 68 -3.20 2.52 13.51
C THR A 68 -4.04 2.79 12.25
N ILE A 69 -3.81 2.02 11.20
CA ILE A 69 -4.57 2.13 9.94
C ILE A 69 -6.06 1.88 10.21
N LYS A 70 -6.38 0.77 10.91
CA LYS A 70 -7.77 0.40 11.22
C LYS A 70 -8.49 1.47 12.03
N ASN A 71 -7.78 2.10 12.96
CA ASN A 71 -8.37 3.12 13.82
C ASN A 71 -8.62 4.45 13.10
N LYS A 72 -7.85 4.75 12.07
CA LYS A 72 -7.97 6.01 11.33
C LYS A 72 -8.90 5.93 10.13
N LEU A 73 -9.06 4.76 9.53
CA LEU A 73 -9.95 4.60 8.38
C LEU A 73 -11.41 4.54 8.81
N ASN A 74 -12.22 5.39 8.22
CA ASN A 74 -13.67 5.37 8.37
C ASN A 74 -14.30 5.43 6.97
N LYS A 75 -15.62 5.33 6.90
CA LYS A 75 -16.35 5.27 5.63
C LYS A 75 -16.08 6.50 4.76
N GLU A 76 -16.08 7.69 5.36
CA GLU A 76 -15.84 8.93 4.62
C GLU A 76 -14.42 8.97 4.03
N ILE A 77 -13.42 8.61 4.82
CA ILE A 77 -12.03 8.57 4.37
C ILE A 77 -11.85 7.55 3.26
N ILE A 78 -12.46 6.38 3.39
CA ILE A 78 -12.41 5.32 2.36
C ILE A 78 -13.01 5.86 1.05
N GLU A 79 -14.14 6.52 1.09
CA GLU A 79 -14.75 7.11 -0.10
C GLU A 79 -13.83 8.17 -0.74
N ASN A 80 -13.20 9.00 0.07
CA ASN A 80 -12.27 10.03 -0.42
C ASN A 80 -11.05 9.40 -1.09
N ILE A 81 -10.46 8.37 -0.49
CA ILE A 81 -9.32 7.65 -1.08
C ILE A 81 -9.70 6.99 -2.40
N ASN A 82 -10.91 6.45 -2.49
CA ASN A 82 -11.39 5.84 -3.73
C ASN A 82 -11.63 6.86 -4.85
N ASP A 83 -11.91 8.11 -4.48
CA ASP A 83 -12.00 9.20 -5.46
C ASP A 83 -10.62 9.70 -5.87
N ASP A 84 -9.71 9.83 -4.90
CA ASP A 84 -8.35 10.25 -5.16
C ASP A 84 -7.41 9.65 -4.09
N TYR A 85 -6.46 8.82 -4.51
CA TYR A 85 -5.55 8.13 -3.60
C TYR A 85 -4.76 9.10 -2.69
N ILE A 86 -4.58 10.36 -3.10
CA ILE A 86 -3.85 11.36 -2.32
C ILE A 86 -4.47 11.58 -0.93
N TYR A 87 -5.76 11.36 -0.78
CA TYR A 87 -6.41 11.49 0.53
C TYR A 87 -5.84 10.56 1.60
N ILE A 88 -5.05 9.54 1.19
CA ILE A 88 -4.36 8.67 2.15
C ILE A 88 -3.40 9.47 3.05
N GLU A 89 -2.89 10.60 2.58
CA GLU A 89 -1.96 11.44 3.33
C GLU A 89 -2.57 11.97 4.63
N GLU A 90 -3.90 12.05 4.71
CA GLU A 90 -4.58 12.44 5.95
C GLU A 90 -4.32 11.46 7.10
N LEU A 91 -3.92 10.23 6.79
CA LEU A 91 -3.69 9.20 7.80
C LEU A 91 -2.35 9.35 8.51
N TYR A 92 -1.39 10.05 7.91
CA TYR A 92 -0.06 10.17 8.51
C TYR A 92 0.52 11.60 8.47
N ASN A 93 -0.33 12.58 8.25
CA ASN A 93 0.07 13.99 8.33
C ASN A 93 -0.61 14.70 9.52
#